data_6e908d816571a96f5c0ee90405e8d133
#
_entry.id   6e908d816571a96f5c0ee90405e8d133
#
_cell.length_a   1.000
_cell.length_b   1.000
_cell.length_c   1.000
_cell.angle_alpha   90.00
_cell.angle_beta   90.00
_cell.angle_gamma   90.00
#
_symmetry.space_group_name_H-M   'P 1'
#
loop_
_entity.id
_entity.type
_entity.pdbx_description
1 polymer ?
#
loop_
_entity_poly.entity_id
_entity_poly.type
_entity_poly.pdbx_seq_one_letter_code
_entity_poly.pdbx_strand_id
1 'polypeptide(L)'
;MSLNYLLILCFYSVILEIIARKPEIDSLKPIINVEQNESFQLMCGILKGTKPIKFEWFKNGRKIVDQSGISIDLKPTSSILFFDNILVQHSGNYSCHASNSDGSDQSSTILQIKGSFLF
;
A
#
# COMPACT_ATOMS: atom_id res chain seq x y z
N MET A 1 35.64 -33.64 -1.25
CA MET A 1 35.08 -32.79 -0.23
C MET A 1 34.65 -31.40 -0.68
N SER A 2 35.50 -30.70 -1.41
CA SER A 2 35.16 -29.40 -1.91
C SER A 2 33.96 -29.38 -2.87
N LEU A 3 33.76 -30.47 -3.63
CA LEU A 3 32.65 -30.57 -4.57
C LEU A 3 31.28 -30.49 -3.88
N ASN A 4 31.11 -31.27 -2.78
CA ASN A 4 29.86 -31.25 -2.03
C ASN A 4 29.60 -29.88 -1.42
N TYR A 5 30.63 -29.21 -0.95
CA TYR A 5 30.53 -27.87 -0.40
C TYR A 5 30.09 -26.84 -1.46
N LEU A 6 30.68 -26.95 -2.65
CA LEU A 6 30.31 -26.07 -3.77
C LEU A 6 28.85 -26.27 -4.19
N LEU A 7 28.38 -27.52 -4.25
CA LEU A 7 26.98 -27.83 -4.56
C LEU A 7 26.02 -27.23 -3.54
N ILE A 8 26.36 -27.30 -2.26
CA ILE A 8 25.56 -26.73 -1.18
C ILE A 8 25.49 -25.21 -1.33
N LEU A 9 26.60 -24.54 -1.62
CA LEU A 9 26.63 -23.09 -1.83
C LEU A 9 25.78 -22.67 -3.02
N CYS A 10 25.87 -23.37 -4.15
CA CYS A 10 25.07 -23.08 -5.34
C CYS A 10 23.57 -23.26 -5.03
N PHE A 11 23.21 -24.33 -4.34
CA PHE A 11 21.83 -24.59 -3.96
C PHE A 11 21.30 -23.50 -3.03
N TYR A 12 22.10 -23.06 -2.08
CA TYR A 12 21.73 -22.01 -1.14
C TYR A 12 21.50 -20.68 -1.84
N SER A 13 22.33 -20.34 -2.83
CA SER A 13 22.18 -19.11 -3.64
C SER A 13 20.86 -19.13 -4.42
N VAL A 14 20.50 -20.27 -5.02
CA VAL A 14 19.23 -20.41 -5.75
C VAL A 14 18.03 -20.24 -4.82
N ILE A 15 18.10 -20.81 -3.60
CA ILE A 15 17.02 -20.66 -2.62
C ILE A 15 16.84 -19.19 -2.22
N LEU A 16 17.93 -18.45 -2.02
CA LEU A 16 17.84 -17.01 -1.69
C LEU A 16 17.16 -16.22 -2.80
N GLU A 17 17.49 -16.51 -4.06
CA GLU A 17 16.84 -15.85 -5.20
C GLU A 17 15.35 -16.16 -5.25
N ILE A 18 14.94 -17.40 -4.95
CA ILE A 18 13.54 -17.80 -4.93
C ILE A 18 12.76 -17.08 -3.80
N ILE A 19 13.43 -16.80 -2.66
CA ILE A 19 12.81 -16.15 -1.51
C ILE A 19 12.67 -14.64 -1.73
N ALA A 20 13.61 -13.99 -2.45
CA ALA A 20 13.56 -12.55 -2.72
C ALA A 20 12.41 -12.23 -3.69
N ARG A 21 11.50 -11.36 -3.28
CA ARG A 21 10.30 -11.03 -4.04
C ARG A 21 9.97 -9.55 -4.00
N LYS A 22 9.47 -9.03 -5.13
CA LYS A 22 8.85 -7.72 -5.15
C LYS A 22 7.56 -7.73 -4.33
N PRO A 23 7.07 -6.58 -3.86
CA PRO A 23 5.81 -6.51 -3.15
C PRO A 23 4.63 -6.92 -4.03
N GLU A 24 3.65 -7.55 -3.41
CA GLU A 24 2.35 -7.83 -4.00
C GLU A 24 1.29 -7.31 -3.04
N ILE A 25 0.54 -6.31 -3.48
CA ILE A 25 -0.48 -5.65 -2.66
C ILE A 25 -1.77 -6.46 -2.69
N ASP A 26 -2.43 -6.57 -1.52
CA ASP A 26 -3.82 -6.99 -1.46
C ASP A 26 -4.66 -5.87 -2.08
N SER A 27 -5.22 -6.13 -3.25
CA SER A 27 -5.85 -5.11 -4.09
C SER A 27 -6.96 -4.35 -3.36
N LEU A 28 -6.94 -3.04 -3.48
CA LEU A 28 -8.00 -2.18 -2.99
C LEU A 28 -9.28 -2.42 -3.82
N LYS A 29 -10.43 -2.18 -3.20
CA LYS A 29 -11.70 -2.23 -3.95
C LYS A 29 -11.70 -1.15 -5.02
N PRO A 30 -12.22 -1.43 -6.23
CA PRO A 30 -12.22 -0.44 -7.31
C PRO A 30 -12.92 0.87 -6.94
N ILE A 31 -14.02 0.79 -6.21
CA ILE A 31 -14.82 1.94 -5.79
C ILE A 31 -15.23 1.75 -4.33
N ILE A 32 -15.08 2.81 -3.54
CA ILE A 32 -15.52 2.84 -2.15
C ILE A 32 -16.43 4.06 -1.97
N ASN A 33 -17.62 3.82 -1.44
CA ASN A 33 -18.61 4.87 -1.15
C ASN A 33 -18.65 5.11 0.35
N VAL A 34 -18.53 6.35 0.77
CA VAL A 34 -18.51 6.76 2.17
C VAL A 34 -19.38 8.00 2.34
N GLU A 35 -20.08 8.09 3.47
CA GLU A 35 -20.81 9.31 3.83
C GLU A 35 -19.87 10.30 4.52
N GLN A 36 -20.07 11.59 4.28
CA GLN A 36 -19.23 12.61 4.89
C GLN A 36 -19.40 12.67 6.40
N ASN A 37 -18.46 13.32 7.06
CA ASN A 37 -18.42 13.55 8.51
C ASN A 37 -18.14 12.32 9.34
N GLU A 38 -17.63 11.25 8.73
CA GLU A 38 -17.17 10.06 9.43
C GLU A 38 -15.64 10.02 9.43
N SER A 39 -15.07 9.35 10.42
CA SER A 39 -13.65 8.99 10.32
C SER A 39 -13.56 7.81 9.37
N PHE A 40 -12.49 7.79 8.55
CA PHE A 40 -12.34 6.77 7.52
C PHE A 40 -10.88 6.42 7.33
N GLN A 41 -10.61 5.19 6.93
CA GLN A 41 -9.26 4.75 6.64
C GLN A 41 -9.19 3.88 5.40
N LEU A 42 -8.11 4.04 4.65
CA LEU A 42 -7.71 3.14 3.57
C LEU A 42 -6.50 2.35 4.02
N MET A 43 -6.55 1.04 3.90
CA MET A 43 -5.41 0.20 4.24
C MET A 43 -4.80 -0.42 2.98
N CYS A 44 -3.48 -0.32 2.89
CA CYS A 44 -2.69 -0.96 1.86
C CYS A 44 -1.85 -2.05 2.53
N GLY A 45 -2.25 -3.29 2.34
CA GLY A 45 -1.57 -4.45 2.94
C GLY A 45 -0.78 -5.23 1.90
N ILE A 46 0.30 -5.86 2.33
CA ILE A 46 1.17 -6.67 1.48
C ILE A 46 0.87 -8.14 1.70
N LEU A 47 0.53 -8.85 0.61
CA LEU A 47 0.35 -10.30 0.63
C LEU A 47 1.69 -11.04 0.62
N LYS A 48 2.63 -10.55 -0.20
CA LYS A 48 3.97 -11.12 -0.36
C LYS A 48 4.95 -9.99 -0.67
N GLY A 49 6.19 -10.17 -0.27
CA GLY A 49 7.24 -9.22 -0.58
C GLY A 49 8.34 -9.23 0.47
N THR A 50 9.58 -9.06 0.02
CA THR A 50 10.75 -9.03 0.90
C THR A 50 10.86 -7.66 1.55
N LYS A 51 11.01 -7.64 2.87
CA LYS A 51 11.23 -6.39 3.63
C LYS A 51 12.67 -5.89 3.47
N PRO A 52 12.90 -4.59 3.60
CA PRO A 52 11.96 -3.53 3.92
C PRO A 52 11.12 -3.11 2.71
N ILE A 53 9.89 -2.70 2.98
CA ILE A 53 8.95 -2.25 1.95
C ILE A 53 8.66 -0.76 2.19
N LYS A 54 8.75 0.03 1.13
CA LYS A 54 8.43 1.46 1.15
C LYS A 54 7.03 1.64 0.62
N PHE A 55 6.21 2.43 1.33
CA PHE A 55 4.86 2.78 0.92
C PHE A 55 4.76 4.26 0.58
N GLU A 56 4.01 4.56 -0.47
CA GLU A 56 3.66 5.94 -0.83
C GLU A 56 2.20 5.99 -1.25
N TRP A 57 1.51 7.06 -0.85
CA TRP A 57 0.13 7.30 -1.21
C TRP A 57 0.02 8.48 -2.17
N PHE A 58 -0.92 8.36 -3.12
CA PHE A 58 -1.18 9.41 -4.10
C PHE A 58 -2.69 9.67 -4.19
N LYS A 59 -3.06 10.92 -4.39
CA LYS A 59 -4.43 11.33 -4.73
C LYS A 59 -4.40 12.04 -6.06
N ASN A 60 -5.14 11.50 -7.03
CA ASN A 60 -5.18 12.04 -8.40
C ASN A 60 -3.78 12.28 -8.97
N GLY A 61 -2.86 11.34 -8.70
CA GLY A 61 -1.49 11.39 -9.18
C GLY A 61 -0.53 12.25 -8.36
N ARG A 62 -0.98 12.91 -7.31
CA ARG A 62 -0.15 13.74 -6.44
C ARG A 62 0.15 13.03 -5.14
N LYS A 63 1.40 13.07 -4.72
CA LYS A 63 1.83 12.43 -3.47
C LYS A 63 1.14 13.07 -2.28
N ILE A 64 0.61 12.22 -1.39
CA ILE A 64 -0.01 12.64 -0.14
C ILE A 64 1.06 12.68 0.95
N VAL A 65 1.03 13.74 1.75
CA VAL A 65 1.85 13.86 2.97
C VAL A 65 0.93 14.12 4.15
N ASP A 66 1.41 13.89 5.36
CA ASP A 66 0.67 14.22 6.57
C ASP A 66 0.28 15.70 6.56
N GLN A 67 -0.99 15.94 6.87
CA GLN A 67 -1.53 17.29 6.95
C GLN A 67 -2.71 17.28 7.91
N SER A 68 -3.28 18.46 8.16
CA SER A 68 -4.42 18.59 9.08
C SER A 68 -5.55 17.65 8.65
N GLY A 69 -5.98 16.76 9.54
CA GLY A 69 -7.07 15.83 9.31
C GLY A 69 -6.74 14.59 8.47
N ILE A 70 -5.51 14.50 7.92
CA ILE A 70 -5.07 13.35 7.13
C ILE A 70 -3.70 12.91 7.65
N SER A 71 -3.59 11.64 8.02
CA SER A 71 -2.33 11.07 8.50
C SER A 71 -2.05 9.72 7.86
N ILE A 72 -0.76 9.38 7.80
CA ILE A 72 -0.28 8.13 7.22
C ILE A 72 0.42 7.33 8.32
N ASP A 73 -0.04 6.11 8.57
CA ASP A 73 0.60 5.18 9.47
C ASP A 73 1.38 4.16 8.65
N LEU A 74 2.65 3.95 8.99
CA LEU A 74 3.54 3.03 8.29
C LEU A 74 3.91 1.88 9.19
N LYS A 75 3.70 0.66 8.70
CA LYS A 75 4.08 -0.59 9.36
C LYS A 75 4.94 -1.41 8.40
N PRO A 76 5.63 -2.46 8.87
CA PRO A 76 6.52 -3.24 7.99
C PRO A 76 5.84 -3.84 6.76
N THR A 77 4.56 -4.23 6.86
CA THR A 77 3.83 -4.88 5.77
C THR A 77 2.51 -4.20 5.43
N SER A 78 2.29 -2.98 5.91
CA SER A 78 1.06 -2.24 5.60
C SER A 78 1.25 -0.75 5.80
N SER A 79 0.39 0.00 5.15
CA SER A 79 0.25 1.43 5.39
C SER A 79 -1.23 1.78 5.45
N ILE A 80 -1.58 2.69 6.35
CA ILE A 80 -2.95 3.12 6.52
C ILE A 80 -3.02 4.63 6.34
N LEU A 81 -3.93 5.06 5.47
CA LEU A 81 -4.24 6.47 5.25
C LEU A 81 -5.50 6.79 6.07
N PHE A 82 -5.36 7.66 7.06
CA PHE A 82 -6.43 8.05 7.97
C PHE A 82 -7.01 9.40 7.62
N PHE A 83 -8.35 9.48 7.65
CA PHE A 83 -9.10 10.72 7.58
C PHE A 83 -9.86 10.89 8.88
N ASP A 84 -9.57 11.94 9.65
CA ASP A 84 -10.26 12.20 10.91
C ASP A 84 -11.74 12.50 10.70
N ASN A 85 -12.02 13.29 9.68
CA ASN A 85 -13.37 13.66 9.31
C ASN A 85 -13.42 13.77 7.79
N ILE A 86 -14.03 12.78 7.13
CA ILE A 86 -14.03 12.74 5.68
C ILE A 86 -15.08 13.70 5.10
N LEU A 87 -14.68 14.46 4.10
CA LEU A 87 -15.51 15.47 3.47
C LEU A 87 -15.60 15.21 1.97
N VAL A 88 -16.59 15.83 1.32
CA VAL A 88 -16.83 15.66 -0.12
C VAL A 88 -15.58 15.96 -0.95
N GLN A 89 -14.79 16.96 -0.58
CA GLN A 89 -13.55 17.30 -1.29
C GLN A 89 -12.46 16.24 -1.18
N HIS A 90 -12.61 15.25 -0.29
CA HIS A 90 -11.69 14.11 -0.23
C HIS A 90 -11.97 13.08 -1.31
N SER A 91 -13.05 13.22 -2.08
CA SER A 91 -13.34 12.34 -3.20
C SER A 91 -12.22 12.39 -4.23
N GLY A 92 -11.87 11.24 -4.80
CA GLY A 92 -10.83 11.18 -5.81
C GLY A 92 -10.29 9.78 -6.02
N ASN A 93 -9.28 9.69 -6.87
CA ASN A 93 -8.59 8.44 -7.16
C ASN A 93 -7.36 8.33 -6.26
N TYR A 94 -7.38 7.38 -5.34
CA TYR A 94 -6.28 7.13 -4.41
C TYR A 94 -5.51 5.89 -4.84
N SER A 95 -4.19 5.98 -4.82
CA SER A 95 -3.34 4.84 -5.09
C SER A 95 -2.29 4.66 -4.01
N CYS A 96 -2.02 3.39 -3.69
CA CYS A 96 -0.93 2.97 -2.83
C CYS A 96 0.15 2.35 -3.69
N HIS A 97 1.38 2.80 -3.51
CA HIS A 97 2.56 2.23 -4.16
C HIS A 97 3.43 1.58 -3.10
N ALA A 98 3.79 0.34 -3.33
CA ALA A 98 4.70 -0.41 -2.45
C ALA A 98 5.92 -0.82 -3.26
N SER A 99 7.10 -0.62 -2.70
CA SER A 99 8.36 -0.94 -3.40
C SER A 99 9.40 -1.52 -2.45
N ASN A 100 10.27 -2.34 -3.00
CA ASN A 100 11.49 -2.84 -2.37
C ASN A 100 12.60 -2.90 -3.42
N SER A 101 13.74 -3.53 -3.07
CA SER A 101 14.87 -3.66 -4.00
C SER A 101 14.56 -4.54 -5.21
N ASP A 102 13.55 -5.38 -5.16
CA ASP A 102 13.21 -6.33 -6.22
C ASP A 102 12.11 -5.82 -7.15
N GLY A 103 11.46 -4.72 -6.84
CA GLY A 103 10.42 -4.15 -7.68
C GLY A 103 9.34 -3.42 -6.92
N SER A 104 8.20 -3.23 -7.58
CA SER A 104 7.09 -2.47 -7.01
C SER A 104 5.75 -3.02 -7.46
N ASP A 105 4.71 -2.62 -6.74
CA ASP A 105 3.32 -2.88 -7.08
C ASP A 105 2.49 -1.64 -6.70
N GLN A 106 1.32 -1.51 -7.31
CA GLN A 106 0.40 -0.43 -6.97
C GLN A 106 -1.04 -0.91 -7.04
N SER A 107 -1.89 -0.29 -6.24
CA SER A 107 -3.32 -0.54 -6.27
C SER A 107 -4.06 0.76 -6.08
N SER A 108 -5.20 0.91 -6.74
CA SER A 108 -5.98 2.15 -6.74
C SER A 108 -7.42 1.91 -6.37
N THR A 109 -8.06 2.95 -5.83
CA THR A 109 -9.48 2.96 -5.55
C THR A 109 -10.05 4.33 -5.85
N ILE A 110 -11.29 4.36 -6.34
CA ILE A 110 -12.05 5.61 -6.46
C ILE A 110 -12.85 5.77 -5.19
N LEU A 111 -12.55 6.84 -4.45
CA LEU A 111 -13.26 7.17 -3.23
C LEU A 111 -14.32 8.21 -3.53
N GLN A 112 -15.57 7.84 -3.28
CA GLN A 112 -16.74 8.69 -3.52
C GLN A 112 -17.39 9.03 -2.19
N ILE A 113 -17.39 10.30 -1.82
CA ILE A 113 -17.98 10.76 -0.57
C ILE A 113 -19.30 11.45 -0.87
N LYS A 114 -20.35 10.99 -0.22
CA LYS A 114 -21.67 11.60 -0.34
C LYS A 114 -21.82 12.68 0.69
N GLY A 115 -22.26 13.86 0.26
CA GLY A 115 -22.71 14.90 1.15
C GLY A 115 -24.07 14.55 1.73
N SER A 116 -24.35 15.04 2.93
CA SER A 116 -25.70 14.94 3.47
C SER A 116 -26.58 16.03 2.86
N PHE A 117 -27.78 15.64 2.46
CA PHE A 117 -28.78 16.58 1.95
C PHE A 117 -29.74 16.90 3.07
N LEU A 118 -29.90 18.16 3.31
CA LEU A 118 -30.88 18.67 4.27
C LEU A 118 -32.01 19.32 3.51
N PHE A 119 -33.09 18.64 3.44
CA PHE A 119 -34.31 19.16 2.84
C PHE A 119 -35.47 18.96 3.78
#